data_b38729917d79f3b2d237a7cf9ebb0b63
#
_entry.id   b38729917d79f3b2d237a7cf9ebb0b63
#
_cell.length_a   1.000
_cell.length_b   1.000
_cell.length_c   1.000
_cell.angle_alpha   90.00
_cell.angle_beta   90.00
_cell.angle_gamma   90.00
#
_symmetry.space_group_name_H-M   'P 1'
#
loop_
_entity.id
_entity.type
_entity.pdbx_description
1 polymer ?
#
loop_
_entity_poly.entity_id
_entity_poly.type
_entity_poly.pdbx_seq_one_letter_code
_entity_poly.pdbx_strand_id
1 'polypeptide(L)'
;MSTATKTIAATDPLETSPVLVGRPDDRALTESLLRPVLGPTKKGWLALLGVLSIGMAFWMLSLYLTVTVGIGVWGNNIPVAWAYDITNFVWWIGIGHAGTLISAILLLFQQKWRTSINRFAEAMTLFAVAMAGMYPIIHLGRPWLFWWLIPYPSTTQLWPNFKSALPWDVFAISTYATVSLLFWYLGLIPDLATLRDAAKSRTQRIVYGIMSFGWRGSARHWQHWRIGYLLLAGLSTPLVLSVHTIVSFDFAISQLPGWHTTIFPPYFVAGAIFSGFAMVLTLMIPARKVFGFEHVVTERHLDNMAKVVLATGLMVAYGYAMEWFIAWYSGNPTEWYAFYNRLIGPYQLVYAMQIFCNVVAPQILWFPSARRNVFVLFLVAILVNIGMWAERFMIIAVTLTRDFIPSSWANYSPTWVDWGLLFGSMCTFGVLFLLFLRFLPAIPISEVKELRRELEHADHHAAHAAAARAQAEGGRS
;
A
#
# COMPACT_ATOMS: atom_id res chain seq x y z
N MET A 1 4.44 40.90 -40.57
CA MET A 1 3.56 40.69 -39.37
C MET A 1 3.06 39.28 -39.46
N SER A 2 3.69 38.38 -38.76
CA SER A 2 3.32 36.97 -38.70
C SER A 2 2.50 36.73 -37.43
N THR A 3 1.21 36.47 -37.60
CA THR A 3 0.31 36.03 -36.54
C THR A 3 0.60 34.58 -36.19
N ALA A 4 1.43 34.38 -35.16
CA ALA A 4 1.63 33.06 -34.60
C ALA A 4 0.33 32.64 -33.89
N THR A 5 -0.45 31.78 -34.57
CA THR A 5 -1.58 31.06 -33.97
C THR A 5 -1.01 30.13 -32.90
N LYS A 6 -1.14 30.49 -31.63
CA LYS A 6 -0.89 29.58 -30.51
C LYS A 6 -1.87 28.43 -30.64
N THR A 7 -1.40 27.29 -31.15
CA THR A 7 -2.10 26.02 -31.06
C THR A 7 -2.24 25.70 -29.56
N ILE A 8 -3.42 25.90 -28.99
CA ILE A 8 -3.76 25.43 -27.66
C ILE A 8 -3.66 23.91 -27.76
N ALA A 9 -2.62 23.34 -27.18
CA ALA A 9 -2.51 21.89 -27.04
C ALA A 9 -3.80 21.40 -26.37
N ALA A 10 -4.49 20.47 -27.02
CA ALA A 10 -5.71 19.88 -26.48
C ALA A 10 -5.37 19.27 -25.13
N THR A 11 -5.84 19.92 -24.04
CA THR A 11 -5.67 19.41 -22.69
C THR A 11 -6.35 18.05 -22.61
N ASP A 12 -5.66 17.06 -22.06
CA ASP A 12 -6.24 15.72 -21.85
C ASP A 12 -7.58 15.86 -21.09
N PRO A 13 -8.70 15.36 -21.61
CA PRO A 13 -9.99 15.44 -20.95
C PRO A 13 -10.00 14.92 -19.50
N LEU A 14 -9.06 14.03 -19.15
CA LEU A 14 -8.91 13.53 -17.78
C LEU A 14 -8.27 14.57 -16.85
N GLU A 15 -7.41 15.45 -17.33
CA GLU A 15 -6.83 16.55 -16.56
C GLU A 15 -7.87 17.61 -16.20
N THR A 16 -8.91 17.77 -17.03
CA THR A 16 -10.03 18.68 -16.81
C THR A 16 -11.17 18.07 -16.01
N SER A 17 -11.15 16.73 -15.77
CA SER A 17 -12.18 16.05 -14.97
C SER A 17 -12.22 16.58 -13.54
N PRO A 18 -13.41 16.79 -12.96
CA PRO A 18 -13.52 17.32 -11.60
C PRO A 18 -13.04 16.31 -10.55
N VAL A 19 -12.47 16.81 -9.46
CA VAL A 19 -12.10 16.01 -8.29
C VAL A 19 -13.34 15.60 -7.47
N LEU A 20 -14.41 16.39 -7.54
CA LEU A 20 -15.69 16.13 -6.88
C LEU A 20 -16.83 16.40 -7.89
N VAL A 21 -17.69 15.40 -8.10
CA VAL A 21 -18.81 15.51 -9.07
C VAL A 21 -20.10 15.93 -8.35
N GLY A 22 -20.85 16.85 -8.98
CA GLY A 22 -22.20 17.25 -8.55
C GLY A 22 -22.26 18.16 -7.34
N ARG A 23 -21.16 18.46 -6.65
CA ARG A 23 -21.03 19.38 -5.51
C ARG A 23 -22.23 19.32 -4.53
N PRO A 24 -22.50 18.13 -3.94
CA PRO A 24 -23.60 17.98 -2.99
C PRO A 24 -23.38 18.90 -1.78
N ASP A 25 -24.45 19.31 -1.13
CA ASP A 25 -24.38 20.08 0.11
C ASP A 25 -23.70 19.23 1.24
N ASP A 26 -23.30 19.90 2.33
CA ASP A 26 -22.58 19.25 3.44
C ASP A 26 -23.39 18.11 4.08
N ARG A 27 -24.73 18.20 4.06
CA ARG A 27 -25.62 17.18 4.63
C ARG A 27 -25.71 15.97 3.71
N ALA A 28 -26.02 16.18 2.43
CA ALA A 28 -26.10 15.10 1.45
C ALA A 28 -24.76 14.35 1.33
N LEU A 29 -23.65 15.08 1.34
CA LEU A 29 -22.31 14.51 1.34
C LEU A 29 -22.08 13.61 2.58
N THR A 30 -22.41 14.12 3.77
CA THR A 30 -22.30 13.36 5.02
C THR A 30 -23.14 12.09 4.98
N GLU A 31 -24.40 12.19 4.59
CA GLU A 31 -25.33 11.07 4.51
C GLU A 31 -24.84 10.00 3.52
N SER A 32 -24.31 10.40 2.37
CA SER A 32 -23.77 9.47 1.36
C SER A 32 -22.54 8.70 1.89
N LEU A 33 -21.63 9.39 2.57
CA LEU A 33 -20.38 8.79 3.10
C LEU A 33 -20.62 7.95 4.36
N LEU A 34 -21.63 8.26 5.17
CA LEU A 34 -22.00 7.46 6.34
C LEU A 34 -22.91 6.27 6.04
N ARG A 35 -23.50 6.22 4.84
CA ARG A 35 -24.42 5.14 4.45
C ARG A 35 -23.84 3.73 4.60
N PRO A 36 -22.58 3.44 4.27
CA PRO A 36 -21.98 2.12 4.49
C PRO A 36 -21.91 1.72 5.96
N VAL A 37 -21.69 2.69 6.85
CA VAL A 37 -21.50 2.46 8.30
C VAL A 37 -22.84 2.40 9.05
N LEU A 38 -23.73 3.34 8.81
CA LEU A 38 -24.98 3.45 9.56
C LEU A 38 -26.19 2.77 8.88
N GLY A 39 -26.05 2.39 7.61
CA GLY A 39 -27.11 1.73 6.85
C GLY A 39 -27.26 0.23 7.18
N PRO A 40 -28.28 -0.43 6.61
CA PRO A 40 -28.47 -1.86 6.82
C PRO A 40 -27.34 -2.70 6.19
N THR A 41 -26.98 -3.80 6.85
CA THR A 41 -25.97 -4.73 6.32
C THR A 41 -26.53 -5.50 5.13
N LYS A 42 -25.84 -5.40 3.99
CA LYS A 42 -26.24 -6.11 2.76
C LYS A 42 -25.90 -7.62 2.86
N LYS A 43 -26.77 -8.49 2.32
CA LYS A 43 -26.53 -9.94 2.28
C LYS A 43 -25.21 -10.30 1.58
N GLY A 44 -24.87 -9.61 0.50
CA GLY A 44 -23.61 -9.83 -0.22
C GLY A 44 -22.37 -9.54 0.63
N TRP A 45 -22.43 -8.54 1.53
CA TRP A 45 -21.35 -8.26 2.48
C TRP A 45 -21.16 -9.44 3.47
N LEU A 46 -22.28 -9.97 4.02
CA LEU A 46 -22.23 -11.14 4.92
C LEU A 46 -21.69 -12.39 4.22
N ALA A 47 -22.11 -12.63 2.98
CA ALA A 47 -21.61 -13.77 2.19
C ALA A 47 -20.10 -13.66 1.94
N LEU A 48 -19.62 -12.48 1.52
CA LEU A 48 -18.19 -12.23 1.32
C LEU A 48 -17.40 -12.37 2.63
N LEU A 49 -17.92 -11.81 3.73
CA LEU A 49 -17.31 -11.97 5.05
C LEU A 49 -17.22 -13.45 5.44
N GLY A 50 -18.27 -14.24 5.19
CA GLY A 50 -18.28 -15.68 5.47
C GLY A 50 -17.21 -16.42 4.67
N VAL A 51 -17.09 -16.16 3.36
CA VAL A 51 -16.06 -16.78 2.51
C VAL A 51 -14.65 -16.43 2.98
N LEU A 52 -14.40 -15.15 3.25
CA LEU A 52 -13.09 -14.72 3.74
C LEU A 52 -12.78 -15.25 5.14
N SER A 53 -13.80 -15.42 6.00
CA SER A 53 -13.63 -16.03 7.34
C SER A 53 -13.23 -17.51 7.26
N ILE A 54 -13.65 -18.25 6.24
CA ILE A 54 -13.17 -19.62 6.00
C ILE A 54 -11.67 -19.60 5.67
N GLY A 55 -11.24 -18.71 4.78
CA GLY A 55 -9.82 -18.54 4.49
C GLY A 55 -9.00 -18.08 5.71
N MET A 56 -9.56 -17.20 6.54
CA MET A 56 -8.96 -16.81 7.82
C MET A 56 -8.84 -18.01 8.78
N ALA A 57 -9.83 -18.88 8.85
CA ALA A 57 -9.76 -20.09 9.66
C ALA A 57 -8.66 -21.05 9.15
N PHE A 58 -8.50 -21.17 7.84
CA PHE A 58 -7.39 -21.93 7.24
C PHE A 58 -6.01 -21.32 7.59
N TRP A 59 -5.89 -19.99 7.62
CA TRP A 59 -4.70 -19.31 8.10
C TRP A 59 -4.42 -19.61 9.58
N MET A 60 -5.43 -19.52 10.43
CA MET A 60 -5.30 -19.84 11.84
C MET A 60 -4.86 -21.29 12.08
N LEU A 61 -5.37 -22.23 11.25
CA LEU A 61 -4.90 -23.62 11.28
C LEU A 61 -3.42 -23.74 10.89
N SER A 62 -3.00 -23.04 9.83
CA SER A 62 -1.60 -23.02 9.39
C SER A 62 -0.68 -22.43 10.48
N LEU A 63 -1.10 -21.37 11.14
CA LEU A 63 -0.39 -20.80 12.30
C LEU A 63 -0.33 -21.77 13.47
N TYR A 64 -1.44 -22.40 13.82
CA TYR A 64 -1.51 -23.39 14.89
C TYR A 64 -0.51 -24.54 14.67
N LEU A 65 -0.46 -25.09 13.46
CA LEU A 65 0.50 -26.14 13.13
C LEU A 65 1.94 -25.65 13.16
N THR A 66 2.21 -24.46 12.66
CA THR A 66 3.54 -23.84 12.75
C THR A 66 4.02 -23.69 14.20
N VAL A 67 3.13 -23.29 15.10
CA VAL A 67 3.48 -23.08 16.53
C VAL A 67 3.61 -24.40 17.29
N THR A 68 2.75 -25.39 17.01
CA THR A 68 2.70 -26.65 17.77
C THR A 68 3.68 -27.70 17.26
N VAL A 69 3.84 -27.80 15.94
CA VAL A 69 4.72 -28.79 15.29
C VAL A 69 6.09 -28.17 14.96
N GLY A 70 6.13 -26.88 14.64
CA GLY A 70 7.31 -26.14 14.22
C GLY A 70 7.35 -25.88 12.72
N ILE A 71 8.34 -25.13 12.25
CA ILE A 71 8.51 -24.76 10.83
C ILE A 71 8.79 -25.95 9.90
N GLY A 72 9.02 -27.15 10.43
CA GLY A 72 9.15 -28.37 9.64
C GLY A 72 7.88 -28.78 8.86
N VAL A 73 6.73 -28.14 9.13
CA VAL A 73 5.50 -28.30 8.33
C VAL A 73 5.52 -27.50 7.01
N TRP A 74 6.49 -26.60 6.85
CA TRP A 74 6.70 -25.81 5.64
C TRP A 74 7.55 -26.56 4.64
N GLY A 75 7.61 -26.08 3.39
CA GLY A 75 8.49 -26.64 2.36
C GLY A 75 9.95 -26.21 2.48
N ASN A 76 10.34 -25.51 3.55
CA ASN A 76 11.68 -25.04 3.77
C ASN A 76 12.68 -26.22 3.92
N ASN A 77 13.89 -26.00 3.45
CA ASN A 77 14.98 -26.97 3.55
C ASN A 77 16.29 -26.27 3.95
N ILE A 78 17.40 -27.01 4.03
CA ILE A 78 18.68 -26.47 4.53
C ILE A 78 19.14 -25.21 3.77
N PRO A 79 19.25 -25.19 2.41
CA PRO A 79 19.64 -23.97 1.71
C PRO A 79 18.52 -22.94 1.66
N VAL A 80 17.25 -23.36 1.55
CA VAL A 80 16.10 -22.45 1.43
C VAL A 80 15.40 -22.34 2.78
N ALA A 81 16.01 -21.64 3.71
CA ALA A 81 15.46 -21.38 5.02
C ALA A 81 14.39 -20.28 5.00
N TRP A 82 14.47 -19.37 4.05
CA TRP A 82 13.51 -18.28 3.81
C TRP A 82 12.72 -18.57 2.53
N ALA A 83 11.43 -18.78 2.66
CA ALA A 83 10.56 -19.10 1.53
C ALA A 83 9.26 -18.28 1.56
N TYR A 84 8.08 -18.92 1.59
CA TYR A 84 6.80 -18.23 1.55
C TYR A 84 6.56 -17.30 2.73
N ASP A 85 7.03 -17.65 3.91
CA ASP A 85 6.92 -16.85 5.12
C ASP A 85 7.57 -15.46 4.95
N ILE A 86 8.86 -15.43 4.59
CA ILE A 86 9.58 -14.16 4.38
C ILE A 86 9.16 -13.48 3.06
N THR A 87 8.82 -14.24 2.03
CA THR A 87 8.22 -13.68 0.80
C THR A 87 6.93 -12.92 1.11
N ASN A 88 6.03 -13.52 1.90
CA ASN A 88 4.78 -12.88 2.32
C ASN A 88 5.05 -11.67 3.22
N PHE A 89 6.02 -11.76 4.13
CA PHE A 89 6.45 -10.62 4.95
C PHE A 89 6.82 -9.41 4.09
N VAL A 90 7.77 -9.60 3.15
CA VAL A 90 8.27 -8.51 2.31
C VAL A 90 7.19 -7.98 1.36
N TRP A 91 6.31 -8.85 0.87
CA TRP A 91 5.19 -8.45 0.04
C TRP A 91 4.16 -7.61 0.80
N TRP A 92 3.76 -8.05 2.01
CA TRP A 92 2.80 -7.31 2.85
C TRP A 92 3.34 -5.96 3.31
N ILE A 93 4.60 -5.90 3.75
CA ILE A 93 5.18 -4.62 4.15
C ILE A 93 5.29 -3.65 2.95
N GLY A 94 5.54 -4.18 1.74
CA GLY A 94 5.51 -3.41 0.49
C GLY A 94 4.15 -2.81 0.21
N ILE A 95 3.08 -3.58 0.33
CA ILE A 95 1.70 -3.10 0.17
C ILE A 95 1.40 -1.99 1.18
N GLY A 96 1.76 -2.18 2.45
CA GLY A 96 1.52 -1.21 3.51
C GLY A 96 2.18 0.14 3.25
N HIS A 97 3.30 0.15 2.59
CA HIS A 97 4.11 1.33 2.34
C HIS A 97 3.39 2.47 1.61
N ALA A 98 2.65 2.16 0.56
CA ALA A 98 2.03 3.20 -0.29
C ALA A 98 0.90 3.96 0.40
N GLY A 99 0.21 3.36 1.36
CA GLY A 99 -0.91 4.05 2.00
C GLY A 99 -0.46 5.26 2.81
N THR A 100 0.59 5.12 3.62
CA THR A 100 1.17 6.26 4.34
C THR A 100 1.82 7.27 3.38
N LEU A 101 2.44 6.79 2.28
CA LEU A 101 2.99 7.66 1.26
C LEU A 101 1.89 8.51 0.59
N ILE A 102 0.77 7.89 0.20
CA ILE A 102 -0.39 8.59 -0.36
C ILE A 102 -0.90 9.66 0.62
N SER A 103 -1.07 9.29 1.89
CA SER A 103 -1.64 10.20 2.88
C SER A 103 -0.67 11.31 3.27
N ALA A 104 0.60 11.02 3.49
CA ALA A 104 1.59 11.98 3.98
C ALA A 104 2.19 12.82 2.86
N ILE A 105 2.78 12.20 1.84
CA ILE A 105 3.48 12.95 0.76
C ILE A 105 2.51 13.79 -0.05
N LEU A 106 1.35 13.24 -0.45
CA LEU A 106 0.38 14.03 -1.20
C LEU A 106 -0.26 15.13 -0.36
N LEU A 107 -0.30 14.99 0.99
CA LEU A 107 -0.70 16.07 1.89
C LEU A 107 0.34 17.20 1.86
N LEU A 108 1.60 16.89 2.00
CA LEU A 108 2.68 17.89 1.98
C LEU A 108 2.76 18.61 0.63
N PHE A 109 2.48 17.92 -0.47
CA PHE A 109 2.37 18.52 -1.81
C PHE A 109 1.00 19.16 -2.08
N GLN A 110 0.11 19.23 -1.10
CA GLN A 110 -1.24 19.85 -1.20
C GLN A 110 -2.08 19.31 -2.36
N GLN A 111 -1.95 18.00 -2.66
CA GLN A 111 -2.66 17.38 -3.76
C GLN A 111 -4.14 17.14 -3.40
N LYS A 112 -5.03 17.84 -4.06
CA LYS A 112 -6.50 17.80 -3.78
C LYS A 112 -7.12 16.41 -4.01
N TRP A 113 -6.62 15.63 -4.97
CA TRP A 113 -7.14 14.31 -5.27
C TRP A 113 -6.84 13.26 -4.19
N ARG A 114 -5.88 13.49 -3.29
CA ARG A 114 -5.60 12.57 -2.19
C ARG A 114 -6.78 12.45 -1.22
N THR A 115 -7.57 13.52 -1.04
CA THR A 115 -8.62 13.67 -0.02
C THR A 115 -9.64 12.53 -0.07
N SER A 116 -9.96 12.01 -1.25
CA SER A 116 -10.94 10.93 -1.40
C SER A 116 -10.37 9.52 -1.23
N ILE A 117 -9.03 9.36 -1.19
CA ILE A 117 -8.39 8.05 -1.18
C ILE A 117 -7.50 7.80 0.04
N ASN A 118 -7.07 8.85 0.75
CA ASN A 118 -6.09 8.73 1.83
C ASN A 118 -6.53 7.78 2.95
N ARG A 119 -7.74 7.94 3.50
CA ARG A 119 -8.26 7.10 4.59
C ARG A 119 -8.33 5.63 4.23
N PHE A 120 -8.71 5.35 3.00
CA PHE A 120 -8.78 4.02 2.45
C PHE A 120 -7.38 3.39 2.37
N ALA A 121 -6.41 4.16 1.89
CA ALA A 121 -5.03 3.76 1.80
C ALA A 121 -4.36 3.59 3.17
N GLU A 122 -4.64 4.48 4.13
CA GLU A 122 -4.15 4.38 5.52
C GLU A 122 -4.64 3.11 6.22
N ALA A 123 -5.93 2.77 6.09
CA ALA A 123 -6.48 1.55 6.65
C ALA A 123 -5.84 0.30 6.02
N MET A 124 -5.63 0.30 4.70
CA MET A 124 -4.90 -0.74 3.99
C MET A 124 -3.50 -0.94 4.58
N THR A 125 -2.78 0.16 4.82
CA THR A 125 -1.46 0.14 5.46
C THR A 125 -1.46 -0.59 6.79
N LEU A 126 -2.36 -0.23 7.68
CA LEU A 126 -2.39 -0.82 9.03
C LEU A 126 -2.64 -2.33 9.00
N PHE A 127 -3.56 -2.78 8.15
CA PHE A 127 -3.85 -4.20 8.04
C PHE A 127 -2.72 -4.97 7.35
N ALA A 128 -2.08 -4.38 6.35
CA ALA A 128 -0.93 -4.97 5.68
C ALA A 128 0.28 -5.08 6.63
N VAL A 129 0.55 -4.04 7.42
CA VAL A 129 1.63 -4.06 8.42
C VAL A 129 1.34 -5.06 9.55
N ALA A 130 0.08 -5.21 9.96
CA ALA A 130 -0.32 -6.23 10.92
C ALA A 130 -0.06 -7.65 10.38
N MET A 131 -0.38 -7.90 9.10
CA MET A 131 -0.03 -9.18 8.46
C MET A 131 1.48 -9.36 8.37
N ALA A 132 2.21 -8.35 7.89
CA ALA A 132 3.66 -8.40 7.77
C ALA A 132 4.36 -8.69 9.10
N GLY A 133 4.00 -7.99 10.18
CA GLY A 133 4.66 -8.10 11.49
C GLY A 133 4.55 -9.48 12.15
N MET A 134 3.60 -10.31 11.71
CA MET A 134 3.46 -11.67 12.24
C MET A 134 4.50 -12.64 11.66
N TYR A 135 4.93 -12.47 10.42
CA TYR A 135 5.80 -13.42 9.74
C TYR A 135 7.18 -13.58 10.38
N PRO A 136 7.92 -12.52 10.74
CA PRO A 136 9.19 -12.66 11.44
C PRO A 136 9.05 -13.40 12.78
N ILE A 137 7.93 -13.24 13.48
CA ILE A 137 7.66 -13.89 14.75
C ILE A 137 7.42 -15.40 14.56
N ILE A 138 6.60 -15.79 13.58
CA ILE A 138 6.32 -17.21 13.31
C ILE A 138 7.50 -17.92 12.65
N HIS A 139 8.32 -17.19 11.88
CA HIS A 139 9.54 -17.70 11.25
C HIS A 139 10.53 -18.29 12.26
N LEU A 140 10.58 -17.77 13.48
CA LEU A 140 11.40 -18.32 14.56
C LEU A 140 11.03 -19.78 14.92
N GLY A 141 9.89 -20.30 14.46
CA GLY A 141 9.38 -21.62 14.81
C GLY A 141 8.93 -21.76 16.28
N ARG A 142 9.42 -20.90 17.14
CA ARG A 142 9.06 -20.75 18.56
C ARG A 142 8.74 -19.29 18.85
N PRO A 143 7.51 -18.82 18.55
CA PRO A 143 7.14 -17.41 18.62
C PRO A 143 7.40 -16.74 19.97
N TRP A 144 7.35 -17.51 21.07
CA TRP A 144 7.65 -16.99 22.42
C TRP A 144 9.10 -16.56 22.62
N LEU A 145 10.00 -16.87 21.67
CA LEU A 145 11.40 -16.41 21.65
C LEU A 145 11.59 -15.12 20.83
N PHE A 146 10.52 -14.44 20.43
CA PHE A 146 10.56 -13.22 19.60
C PHE A 146 11.46 -12.12 20.14
N TRP A 147 11.67 -12.09 21.46
CA TRP A 147 12.55 -11.13 22.12
C TRP A 147 14.02 -11.22 21.65
N TRP A 148 14.40 -12.31 21.03
CA TRP A 148 15.74 -12.46 20.43
C TRP A 148 15.93 -11.58 19.19
N LEU A 149 14.83 -11.11 18.56
CA LEU A 149 14.85 -10.13 17.49
C LEU A 149 15.15 -8.71 17.98
N ILE A 150 15.06 -8.47 19.29
CA ILE A 150 15.32 -7.19 19.91
C ILE A 150 16.75 -7.23 20.49
N PRO A 151 17.56 -6.15 20.37
CA PRO A 151 18.87 -6.09 21.01
C PRO A 151 18.76 -6.34 22.51
N TYR A 152 19.52 -7.30 23.00
CA TYR A 152 19.57 -7.66 24.42
C TYR A 152 21.02 -7.79 24.90
N PRO A 153 21.33 -7.50 26.19
CA PRO A 153 22.64 -7.72 26.76
C PRO A 153 22.97 -9.21 26.77
N SER A 154 24.13 -9.58 26.25
CA SER A 154 24.67 -10.94 26.36
C SER A 154 25.63 -11.05 27.55
N THR A 155 26.01 -12.28 27.93
CA THR A 155 27.01 -12.54 28.97
C THR A 155 28.36 -11.89 28.69
N THR A 156 28.67 -11.64 27.42
CA THR A 156 29.87 -10.92 26.97
C THR A 156 29.70 -9.42 26.96
N GLN A 157 28.55 -8.89 27.39
CA GLN A 157 28.16 -7.46 27.33
C GLN A 157 28.22 -6.85 25.93
N LEU A 158 28.26 -7.65 24.90
CA LEU A 158 28.12 -7.26 23.51
C LEU A 158 26.67 -7.48 23.07
N TRP A 159 26.21 -6.70 22.14
CA TRP A 159 24.93 -6.91 21.47
C TRP A 159 25.18 -7.44 20.04
N PRO A 160 25.61 -8.70 19.90
CA PRO A 160 26.10 -9.23 18.63
C PRO A 160 25.00 -9.25 17.54
N ASN A 161 23.75 -9.47 17.94
CA ASN A 161 22.61 -9.46 17.06
C ASN A 161 22.32 -8.07 16.45
N PHE A 162 22.77 -6.98 17.09
CA PHE A 162 22.54 -5.62 16.57
C PHE A 162 23.35 -5.32 15.29
N LYS A 163 24.33 -6.13 14.95
CA LYS A 163 25.06 -6.07 13.68
C LYS A 163 24.28 -6.68 12.50
N SER A 164 23.23 -7.46 12.78
CA SER A 164 22.34 -8.02 11.77
C SER A 164 21.28 -6.99 11.37
N ALA A 165 20.82 -7.02 10.10
CA ALA A 165 19.73 -6.21 9.62
C ALA A 165 18.38 -6.59 10.25
N LEU A 166 18.18 -7.85 10.65
CA LEU A 166 16.93 -8.35 11.23
C LEU A 166 16.45 -7.57 12.46
N PRO A 167 17.27 -7.23 13.49
CA PRO A 167 16.86 -6.34 14.57
C PRO A 167 16.49 -4.93 14.09
N TRP A 168 17.11 -4.42 13.03
CA TRP A 168 16.78 -3.11 12.48
C TRP A 168 15.36 -3.09 11.91
N ASP A 169 14.93 -4.20 11.31
CA ASP A 169 13.56 -4.37 10.83
C ASP A 169 12.53 -4.26 11.96
N VAL A 170 12.83 -4.83 13.13
CA VAL A 170 11.92 -4.72 14.29
C VAL A 170 11.70 -3.25 14.68
N PHE A 171 12.76 -2.45 14.70
CA PHE A 171 12.64 -1.02 14.99
C PHE A 171 11.92 -0.28 13.86
N ALA A 172 12.28 -0.54 12.61
CA ALA A 172 11.68 0.11 11.45
C ALA A 172 10.17 -0.18 11.36
N ILE A 173 9.77 -1.45 11.46
CA ILE A 173 8.39 -1.88 11.34
C ILE A 173 7.55 -1.40 12.53
N SER A 174 8.05 -1.53 13.76
CA SER A 174 7.32 -1.10 14.96
C SER A 174 7.13 0.42 14.98
N THR A 175 8.15 1.19 14.62
CA THR A 175 8.05 2.65 14.48
C THR A 175 7.07 3.03 13.39
N TYR A 176 7.14 2.36 12.24
CA TYR A 176 6.23 2.59 11.12
C TYR A 176 4.78 2.26 11.49
N ALA A 177 4.54 1.11 12.12
CA ALA A 177 3.21 0.71 12.58
C ALA A 177 2.64 1.74 13.56
N THR A 178 3.46 2.21 14.52
CA THR A 178 3.05 3.18 15.53
C THR A 178 2.70 4.53 14.89
N VAL A 179 3.58 5.07 14.05
CA VAL A 179 3.36 6.38 13.40
C VAL A 179 2.17 6.31 12.43
N SER A 180 2.04 5.22 11.66
CA SER A 180 0.89 5.02 10.76
C SER A 180 -0.43 4.91 11.52
N LEU A 181 -0.44 4.21 12.66
CA LEU A 181 -1.61 4.11 13.53
C LEU A 181 -2.01 5.47 14.10
N LEU A 182 -1.05 6.24 14.59
CA LEU A 182 -1.30 7.59 15.13
C LEU A 182 -1.80 8.54 14.04
N PHE A 183 -1.21 8.48 12.85
CA PHE A 183 -1.60 9.30 11.72
C PHE A 183 -3.03 9.00 11.26
N TRP A 184 -3.35 7.73 11.05
CA TRP A 184 -4.68 7.27 10.71
C TRP A 184 -5.73 7.64 11.78
N TYR A 185 -5.39 7.38 13.05
CA TYR A 185 -6.31 7.64 14.16
C TYR A 185 -6.58 9.14 14.35
N LEU A 186 -5.54 9.97 14.29
CA LEU A 186 -5.69 11.42 14.36
C LEU A 186 -6.61 11.93 13.25
N GLY A 187 -6.42 11.43 12.02
CA GLY A 187 -7.27 11.75 10.89
C GLY A 187 -8.74 11.33 11.11
N LEU A 188 -8.99 10.21 11.83
CA LEU A 188 -10.34 9.70 12.11
C LEU A 188 -11.12 10.52 13.14
N ILE A 189 -10.48 11.21 14.08
CA ILE A 189 -11.13 11.85 15.23
C ILE A 189 -12.32 12.75 14.84
N PRO A 190 -12.23 13.68 13.87
CA PRO A 190 -13.36 14.53 13.47
C PRO A 190 -14.52 13.72 12.87
N ASP A 191 -14.21 12.67 12.13
CA ASP A 191 -15.20 11.84 11.45
C ASP A 191 -15.89 10.88 12.44
N LEU A 192 -15.18 10.39 13.46
CA LEU A 192 -15.76 9.63 14.58
C LEU A 192 -16.74 10.50 15.39
N ALA A 193 -16.46 11.77 15.57
CA ALA A 193 -17.40 12.71 16.18
C ALA A 193 -18.64 12.89 15.32
N THR A 194 -18.48 12.97 14.00
CA THR A 194 -19.61 13.03 13.05
C THR A 194 -20.46 11.75 13.12
N LEU A 195 -19.82 10.57 13.22
CA LEU A 195 -20.51 9.29 13.43
C LEU A 195 -21.26 9.24 14.76
N ARG A 196 -20.64 9.72 15.85
CA ARG A 196 -21.28 9.83 17.17
C ARG A 196 -22.56 10.62 17.07
N ASP A 197 -22.52 11.78 16.42
CA ASP A 197 -23.66 12.70 16.33
C ASP A 197 -24.76 12.18 15.40
N ALA A 198 -24.40 11.40 14.37
CA ALA A 198 -25.33 10.76 13.44
C ALA A 198 -25.85 9.39 13.92
N ALA A 199 -25.25 8.78 14.93
CA ALA A 199 -25.58 7.44 15.40
C ALA A 199 -26.97 7.37 16.06
N LYS A 200 -27.78 6.40 15.62
CA LYS A 200 -29.13 6.14 16.17
C LYS A 200 -29.07 5.28 17.43
N SER A 201 -28.18 4.32 17.48
CA SER A 201 -28.01 3.41 18.64
C SER A 201 -27.25 4.08 19.78
N ARG A 202 -27.71 3.89 21.02
CA ARG A 202 -27.00 4.34 22.24
C ARG A 202 -25.58 3.77 22.31
N THR A 203 -25.43 2.49 22.02
CA THR A 203 -24.10 1.82 22.03
C THR A 203 -23.14 2.44 21.02
N GLN A 204 -23.57 2.65 19.78
CA GLN A 204 -22.75 3.30 18.75
C GLN A 204 -22.36 4.72 19.19
N ARG A 205 -23.29 5.49 19.76
CA ARG A 205 -23.00 6.85 20.26
C ARG A 205 -21.95 6.85 21.36
N ILE A 206 -22.00 5.88 22.28
CA ILE A 206 -21.00 5.74 23.35
C ILE A 206 -19.64 5.35 22.76
N VAL A 207 -19.59 4.33 21.92
CA VAL A 207 -18.33 3.83 21.31
C VAL A 207 -17.64 4.92 20.51
N TYR A 208 -18.35 5.54 19.55
CA TYR A 208 -17.79 6.65 18.76
C TYR A 208 -17.49 7.89 19.60
N GLY A 209 -18.26 8.11 20.69
CA GLY A 209 -18.01 9.18 21.66
C GLY A 209 -16.67 9.02 22.36
N ILE A 210 -16.37 7.81 22.84
CA ILE A 210 -15.08 7.49 23.47
C ILE A 210 -13.95 7.61 22.42
N MET A 211 -14.13 7.00 21.25
CA MET A 211 -13.13 7.01 20.18
C MET A 211 -12.85 8.42 19.62
N SER A 212 -13.78 9.37 19.72
CA SER A 212 -13.57 10.74 19.27
C SER A 212 -12.83 11.64 20.26
N PHE A 213 -12.38 11.12 21.41
CA PHE A 213 -11.63 11.85 22.45
C PHE A 213 -12.26 13.20 22.83
N GLY A 214 -13.58 13.25 22.94
CA GLY A 214 -14.28 14.50 23.32
C GLY A 214 -14.21 15.60 22.25
N TRP A 215 -13.97 15.26 20.99
CA TRP A 215 -13.97 16.22 19.89
C TRP A 215 -15.30 16.97 19.79
N ARG A 216 -15.23 18.31 19.78
CA ARG A 216 -16.39 19.22 19.70
C ARG A 216 -16.38 20.14 18.49
N GLY A 217 -15.36 20.05 17.65
CA GLY A 217 -15.24 20.88 16.43
C GLY A 217 -14.98 22.37 16.68
N SER A 218 -14.44 22.76 17.85
CA SER A 218 -14.07 24.14 18.12
C SER A 218 -12.89 24.59 17.24
N ALA A 219 -12.74 25.89 17.00
CA ALA A 219 -11.62 26.42 16.25
C ALA A 219 -10.26 25.98 16.80
N ARG A 220 -10.11 25.92 18.13
CA ARG A 220 -8.92 25.44 18.80
C ARG A 220 -8.65 23.95 18.51
N HIS A 221 -9.69 23.10 18.50
CA HIS A 221 -9.55 21.67 18.14
C HIS A 221 -9.05 21.53 16.70
N TRP A 222 -9.63 22.27 15.75
CA TRP A 222 -9.23 22.26 14.35
C TRP A 222 -7.79 22.73 14.15
N GLN A 223 -7.39 23.78 14.88
CA GLN A 223 -6.00 24.27 14.80
C GLN A 223 -5.00 23.23 15.30
N HIS A 224 -5.22 22.62 16.48
CA HIS A 224 -4.35 21.60 17.04
C HIS A 224 -4.32 20.34 16.15
N TRP A 225 -5.48 19.94 15.63
CA TRP A 225 -5.59 18.80 14.73
C TRP A 225 -4.76 19.02 13.46
N ARG A 226 -4.89 20.16 12.82
CA ARG A 226 -4.16 20.50 11.59
C ARG A 226 -2.65 20.51 11.82
N ILE A 227 -2.18 21.11 12.93
CA ILE A 227 -0.77 21.11 13.28
C ILE A 227 -0.28 19.67 13.52
N GLY A 228 -0.97 18.89 14.34
CA GLY A 228 -0.62 17.50 14.64
C GLY A 228 -0.60 16.62 13.39
N TYR A 229 -1.59 16.79 12.52
CA TYR A 229 -1.70 16.02 11.28
C TYR A 229 -0.56 16.33 10.30
N LEU A 230 -0.18 17.62 10.17
CA LEU A 230 0.97 18.03 9.34
C LEU A 230 2.31 17.55 9.92
N LEU A 231 2.48 17.61 11.25
CA LEU A 231 3.69 17.09 11.91
C LEU A 231 3.85 15.59 11.70
N LEU A 232 2.76 14.82 11.86
CA LEU A 232 2.79 13.39 11.59
C LEU A 232 3.04 13.07 10.12
N ALA A 233 2.49 13.86 9.18
CA ALA A 233 2.79 13.70 7.77
C ALA A 233 4.28 13.95 7.47
N GLY A 234 4.85 15.02 8.05
CA GLY A 234 6.27 15.33 7.93
C GLY A 234 7.17 14.22 8.48
N LEU A 235 6.80 13.62 9.62
CA LEU A 235 7.52 12.49 10.22
C LEU A 235 7.35 11.19 9.41
N SER A 236 6.15 10.95 8.91
CA SER A 236 5.83 9.72 8.17
C SER A 236 6.58 9.64 6.84
N THR A 237 6.84 10.76 6.18
CA THR A 237 7.46 10.79 4.85
C THR A 237 8.86 10.16 4.81
N PRO A 238 9.86 10.60 5.59
CA PRO A 238 11.17 9.94 5.62
C PRO A 238 11.09 8.53 6.22
N LEU A 239 10.21 8.32 7.20
CA LEU A 239 10.04 7.01 7.84
C LEU A 239 9.59 5.95 6.84
N VAL A 240 8.62 6.27 5.98
CA VAL A 240 8.14 5.38 4.93
C VAL A 240 9.28 4.94 4.01
N LEU A 241 10.11 5.88 3.55
CA LEU A 241 11.25 5.56 2.68
C LEU A 241 12.30 4.71 3.41
N SER A 242 12.58 5.02 4.69
CA SER A 242 13.59 4.31 5.48
C SER A 242 13.21 2.87 5.80
N VAL A 243 11.94 2.58 6.08
CA VAL A 243 11.48 1.21 6.41
C VAL A 243 11.80 0.23 5.27
N HIS A 244 11.44 0.58 4.03
CA HIS A 244 11.69 -0.31 2.90
C HIS A 244 13.16 -0.40 2.52
N THR A 245 13.91 0.68 2.77
CA THR A 245 15.37 0.66 2.68
C THR A 245 15.97 -0.33 3.67
N ILE A 246 15.52 -0.33 4.93
CA ILE A 246 16.01 -1.22 5.98
C ILE A 246 15.67 -2.68 5.64
N VAL A 247 14.41 -2.99 5.28
CA VAL A 247 14.00 -4.34 4.84
C VAL A 247 14.84 -4.83 3.66
N SER A 248 15.27 -3.94 2.76
CA SER A 248 16.14 -4.32 1.64
C SER A 248 17.55 -4.72 2.09
N PHE A 249 18.02 -4.22 3.24
CA PHE A 249 19.33 -4.56 3.78
C PHE A 249 19.43 -5.99 4.24
N ASP A 250 18.33 -6.68 4.55
CA ASP A 250 18.33 -8.13 4.80
C ASP A 250 18.96 -8.92 3.66
N PHE A 251 18.88 -8.38 2.46
CA PHE A 251 19.43 -8.96 1.23
C PHE A 251 20.69 -8.22 0.78
N ALA A 252 20.65 -6.89 0.68
CA ALA A 252 21.71 -6.08 0.07
C ALA A 252 23.05 -6.17 0.79
N ILE A 253 23.06 -6.35 2.11
CA ILE A 253 24.31 -6.49 2.91
C ILE A 253 24.77 -7.94 3.08
N SER A 254 24.01 -8.90 2.54
CA SER A 254 24.40 -10.31 2.59
C SER A 254 25.53 -10.61 1.59
N GLN A 255 26.14 -11.76 1.73
CA GLN A 255 27.21 -12.21 0.82
C GLN A 255 26.71 -13.18 -0.25
N LEU A 256 25.42 -13.50 -0.26
CA LEU A 256 24.85 -14.49 -1.18
C LEU A 256 24.78 -13.96 -2.61
N PRO A 257 25.08 -14.80 -3.62
CA PRO A 257 24.97 -14.41 -5.02
C PRO A 257 23.52 -14.08 -5.37
N GLY A 258 23.31 -12.93 -6.02
CA GLY A 258 21.99 -12.42 -6.37
C GLY A 258 21.30 -11.62 -5.26
N TRP A 259 21.85 -11.56 -4.04
CA TRP A 259 21.40 -10.67 -2.96
C TRP A 259 22.31 -9.47 -2.78
N HIS A 260 23.61 -9.68 -2.87
CA HIS A 260 24.63 -8.67 -2.65
C HIS A 260 24.60 -7.60 -3.75
N THR A 261 23.77 -6.57 -3.60
CA THR A 261 23.66 -5.49 -4.56
C THR A 261 23.21 -4.17 -3.94
N THR A 262 23.82 -3.08 -4.40
CA THR A 262 23.51 -1.72 -3.94
C THR A 262 22.22 -1.14 -4.51
N ILE A 263 21.64 -1.75 -5.54
CA ILE A 263 20.39 -1.27 -6.16
C ILE A 263 19.15 -1.61 -5.31
N PHE A 264 19.22 -2.58 -4.42
CA PHE A 264 18.06 -3.06 -3.65
C PHE A 264 17.36 -1.97 -2.85
N PRO A 265 18.02 -1.10 -2.07
CA PRO A 265 17.31 -0.08 -1.31
C PRO A 265 16.39 0.82 -2.15
N PRO A 266 16.83 1.54 -3.17
CA PRO A 266 15.94 2.37 -4.00
C PRO A 266 14.94 1.53 -4.82
N TYR A 267 15.33 0.36 -5.27
CA TYR A 267 14.49 -0.55 -6.03
C TYR A 267 13.33 -1.11 -5.18
N PHE A 268 13.59 -1.52 -3.93
CA PHE A 268 12.56 -1.99 -3.00
C PHE A 268 11.55 -0.89 -2.66
N VAL A 269 12.01 0.35 -2.48
CA VAL A 269 11.12 1.50 -2.26
C VAL A 269 10.22 1.74 -3.47
N ALA A 270 10.77 1.75 -4.69
CA ALA A 270 9.99 1.90 -5.91
C ALA A 270 8.95 0.78 -6.08
N GLY A 271 9.35 -0.48 -5.84
CA GLY A 271 8.47 -1.65 -5.87
C GLY A 271 7.34 -1.59 -4.83
N ALA A 272 7.63 -1.07 -3.65
CA ALA A 272 6.63 -0.87 -2.61
C ALA A 272 5.58 0.18 -3.01
N ILE A 273 5.99 1.29 -3.61
CA ILE A 273 5.06 2.31 -4.12
C ILE A 273 4.22 1.70 -5.25
N PHE A 274 4.85 0.99 -6.17
CA PHE A 274 4.20 0.32 -7.31
C PHE A 274 3.13 -0.68 -6.86
N SER A 275 3.48 -1.63 -5.97
CA SER A 275 2.54 -2.63 -5.45
C SER A 275 1.43 -2.01 -4.60
N GLY A 276 1.76 -1.02 -3.78
CA GLY A 276 0.79 -0.41 -2.89
C GLY A 276 -0.26 0.43 -3.64
N PHE A 277 0.12 1.22 -4.65
CA PHE A 277 -0.87 1.89 -5.52
C PHE A 277 -1.72 0.89 -6.29
N ALA A 278 -1.14 -0.22 -6.77
CA ALA A 278 -1.89 -1.30 -7.39
C ALA A 278 -2.88 -1.94 -6.40
N MET A 279 -2.50 -2.14 -5.15
CA MET A 279 -3.41 -2.68 -4.13
C MET A 279 -4.53 -1.69 -3.78
N VAL A 280 -4.24 -0.39 -3.67
CA VAL A 280 -5.29 0.63 -3.49
C VAL A 280 -6.30 0.57 -4.63
N LEU A 281 -5.85 0.50 -5.89
CA LEU A 281 -6.74 0.34 -7.05
C LEU A 281 -7.55 -0.96 -6.97
N THR A 282 -6.91 -2.08 -6.61
CA THR A 282 -7.57 -3.38 -6.48
C THR A 282 -8.72 -3.36 -5.46
N LEU A 283 -8.55 -2.64 -4.36
CA LEU A 283 -9.56 -2.53 -3.31
C LEU A 283 -10.58 -1.43 -3.59
N MET A 284 -10.12 -0.28 -4.09
CA MET A 284 -10.95 0.91 -4.26
C MET A 284 -11.92 0.79 -5.43
N ILE A 285 -11.53 0.17 -6.54
CA ILE A 285 -12.39 0.04 -7.71
C ILE A 285 -13.70 -0.72 -7.38
N PRO A 286 -13.65 -1.92 -6.75
CA PRO A 286 -14.87 -2.59 -6.30
C PRO A 286 -15.65 -1.80 -5.24
N ALA A 287 -14.95 -1.22 -4.25
CA ALA A 287 -15.60 -0.45 -3.19
C ALA A 287 -16.32 0.78 -3.74
N ARG A 288 -15.72 1.51 -4.68
CA ARG A 288 -16.30 2.64 -5.38
C ARG A 288 -17.66 2.29 -5.98
N LYS A 289 -17.76 1.14 -6.67
CA LYS A 289 -19.00 0.68 -7.32
C LYS A 289 -20.01 0.16 -6.30
N VAL A 290 -19.60 -0.63 -5.32
CA VAL A 290 -20.51 -1.25 -4.33
C VAL A 290 -21.16 -0.22 -3.41
N PHE A 291 -20.42 0.82 -3.03
CA PHE A 291 -20.88 1.86 -2.10
C PHE A 291 -21.41 3.13 -2.81
N GLY A 292 -21.24 3.25 -4.13
CA GLY A 292 -21.69 4.42 -4.89
C GLY A 292 -20.81 5.65 -4.66
N PHE A 293 -19.49 5.45 -4.53
CA PHE A 293 -18.54 6.54 -4.27
C PHE A 293 -18.02 7.22 -5.55
N GLU A 294 -18.67 7.00 -6.71
CA GLU A 294 -18.24 7.57 -8.00
C GLU A 294 -18.17 9.09 -8.00
N HIS A 295 -18.99 9.75 -7.18
CA HIS A 295 -19.05 11.20 -7.07
C HIS A 295 -17.86 11.81 -6.29
N VAL A 296 -17.19 11.04 -5.42
CA VAL A 296 -16.02 11.46 -4.63
C VAL A 296 -14.73 10.81 -5.09
N VAL A 297 -14.77 9.57 -5.57
CA VAL A 297 -13.65 8.88 -6.22
C VAL A 297 -13.89 8.89 -7.72
N THR A 298 -13.49 9.97 -8.36
CA THR A 298 -13.75 10.21 -9.79
C THR A 298 -12.71 9.50 -10.67
N GLU A 299 -12.91 9.54 -11.99
CA GLU A 299 -11.95 9.01 -12.96
C GLU A 299 -10.57 9.67 -12.88
N ARG A 300 -10.53 10.95 -12.47
CA ARG A 300 -9.28 11.68 -12.24
C ARG A 300 -8.42 11.03 -11.16
N HIS A 301 -9.03 10.51 -10.09
CA HIS A 301 -8.29 9.78 -9.05
C HIS A 301 -7.67 8.51 -9.59
N LEU A 302 -8.45 7.75 -10.38
CA LEU A 302 -7.99 6.50 -11.00
C LEU A 302 -6.87 6.76 -12.01
N ASP A 303 -6.99 7.79 -12.85
CA ASP A 303 -5.96 8.17 -13.82
C ASP A 303 -4.65 8.62 -13.14
N ASN A 304 -4.75 9.42 -12.08
CA ASN A 304 -3.57 9.85 -11.31
C ASN A 304 -2.86 8.66 -10.65
N MET A 305 -3.61 7.74 -10.05
CA MET A 305 -3.04 6.51 -9.49
C MET A 305 -2.40 5.64 -10.58
N ALA A 306 -3.03 5.51 -11.74
CA ALA A 306 -2.48 4.78 -12.89
C ALA A 306 -1.16 5.38 -13.40
N LYS A 307 -1.05 6.71 -13.44
CA LYS A 307 0.19 7.41 -13.80
C LYS A 307 1.32 7.13 -12.79
N VAL A 308 1.02 7.08 -11.50
CA VAL A 308 2.00 6.72 -10.47
C VAL A 308 2.42 5.25 -10.62
N VAL A 309 1.47 4.33 -10.85
CA VAL A 309 1.77 2.92 -11.13
C VAL A 309 2.68 2.79 -12.34
N LEU A 310 2.41 3.49 -13.43
CA LEU A 310 3.26 3.46 -14.62
C LEU A 310 4.68 3.98 -14.32
N ALA A 311 4.79 5.13 -13.67
CA ALA A 311 6.10 5.75 -13.36
C ALA A 311 6.95 4.86 -12.45
N THR A 312 6.35 4.31 -11.38
CA THR A 312 7.07 3.43 -10.46
C THR A 312 7.34 2.06 -11.05
N GLY A 313 6.45 1.55 -11.93
CA GLY A 313 6.69 0.34 -12.71
C GLY A 313 7.89 0.45 -13.65
N LEU A 314 8.13 1.64 -14.25
CA LEU A 314 9.35 1.89 -15.03
C LEU A 314 10.61 1.89 -14.16
N MET A 315 10.52 2.42 -12.91
CA MET A 315 11.62 2.34 -11.95
C MET A 315 11.94 0.89 -11.56
N VAL A 316 10.91 0.06 -11.36
CA VAL A 316 11.05 -1.38 -11.08
C VAL A 316 11.69 -2.09 -12.29
N ALA A 317 11.22 -1.82 -13.50
CA ALA A 317 11.82 -2.37 -14.72
C ALA A 317 13.29 -1.98 -14.88
N TYR A 318 13.65 -0.74 -14.55
CA TYR A 318 15.03 -0.29 -14.48
C TYR A 318 15.82 -1.09 -13.43
N GLY A 319 15.25 -1.32 -12.24
CA GLY A 319 15.86 -2.18 -11.21
C GLY A 319 16.20 -3.56 -11.73
N TYR A 320 15.28 -4.23 -12.43
CA TYR A 320 15.53 -5.54 -13.05
C TYR A 320 16.66 -5.49 -14.08
N ALA A 321 16.67 -4.47 -14.94
CA ALA A 321 17.73 -4.29 -15.92
C ALA A 321 19.09 -4.10 -15.26
N MET A 322 19.16 -3.35 -14.15
CA MET A 322 20.38 -3.12 -13.39
C MET A 322 20.86 -4.36 -12.64
N GLU A 323 19.98 -5.19 -12.10
CA GLU A 323 20.37 -6.49 -11.53
C GLU A 323 21.09 -7.36 -12.57
N TRP A 324 20.52 -7.50 -13.77
CA TRP A 324 21.14 -8.24 -14.87
C TRP A 324 22.45 -7.61 -15.32
N PHE A 325 22.49 -6.29 -15.45
CA PHE A 325 23.69 -5.56 -15.84
C PHE A 325 24.83 -5.77 -14.84
N ILE A 326 24.55 -5.66 -13.53
CA ILE A 326 25.54 -5.83 -12.47
C ILE A 326 26.07 -7.27 -12.46
N ALA A 327 25.18 -8.28 -12.58
CA ALA A 327 25.59 -9.68 -12.65
C ALA A 327 26.51 -9.98 -13.83
N TRP A 328 26.21 -9.39 -14.99
CA TRP A 328 27.03 -9.52 -16.19
C TRP A 328 28.36 -8.76 -16.07
N TYR A 329 28.29 -7.50 -15.66
CA TYR A 329 29.43 -6.60 -15.58
C TYR A 329 30.46 -7.01 -14.53
N SER A 330 30.02 -7.62 -13.43
CA SER A 330 30.90 -8.10 -12.36
C SER A 330 31.90 -9.17 -12.81
N GLY A 331 31.58 -9.90 -13.88
CA GLY A 331 32.39 -11.04 -14.34
C GLY A 331 32.42 -12.22 -13.34
N ASN A 332 31.60 -12.17 -12.27
CA ASN A 332 31.52 -13.24 -11.29
C ASN A 332 30.63 -14.38 -11.85
N PRO A 333 31.19 -15.59 -12.07
CA PRO A 333 30.43 -16.70 -12.64
C PRO A 333 29.27 -17.17 -11.76
N THR A 334 29.37 -17.03 -10.44
CA THR A 334 28.32 -17.43 -9.51
C THR A 334 27.15 -16.46 -9.56
N GLU A 335 27.41 -15.15 -9.60
CA GLU A 335 26.38 -14.13 -9.79
C GLU A 335 25.66 -14.31 -11.14
N TRP A 336 26.43 -14.47 -12.21
CA TRP A 336 25.88 -14.72 -13.54
C TRP A 336 25.00 -15.97 -13.59
N TYR A 337 25.46 -17.06 -12.97
CA TYR A 337 24.70 -18.30 -12.92
C TYR A 337 23.39 -18.15 -12.12
N ALA A 338 23.40 -17.42 -11.01
CA ALA A 338 22.18 -17.17 -10.23
C ALA A 338 21.10 -16.49 -11.07
N PHE A 339 21.47 -15.50 -11.89
CA PHE A 339 20.54 -14.83 -12.82
C PHE A 339 20.13 -15.70 -13.99
N TYR A 340 21.07 -16.42 -14.59
CA TYR A 340 20.80 -17.34 -15.69
C TYR A 340 19.81 -18.45 -15.27
N ASN A 341 19.94 -18.96 -14.05
CA ASN A 341 19.03 -19.94 -13.47
C ASN A 341 17.58 -19.42 -13.35
N ARG A 342 17.36 -18.10 -13.24
CA ARG A 342 16.00 -17.51 -13.26
C ARG A 342 15.34 -17.73 -14.64
N LEU A 343 16.10 -17.71 -15.73
CA LEU A 343 15.59 -17.87 -17.10
C LEU A 343 15.31 -19.32 -17.48
N ILE A 344 16.22 -20.25 -17.11
CA ILE A 344 16.21 -21.64 -17.60
C ILE A 344 16.01 -22.67 -16.49
N GLY A 345 16.05 -22.24 -15.25
CA GLY A 345 15.94 -23.12 -14.08
C GLY A 345 14.48 -23.54 -13.77
N PRO A 346 14.29 -24.27 -12.68
CA PRO A 346 12.99 -24.85 -12.33
C PRO A 346 11.88 -23.82 -12.08
N TYR A 347 12.24 -22.54 -11.85
CA TYR A 347 11.30 -21.45 -11.57
C TYR A 347 11.11 -20.47 -12.74
N GLN A 348 11.53 -20.85 -13.95
CA GLN A 348 11.43 -19.99 -15.14
C GLN A 348 10.02 -19.45 -15.40
N LEU A 349 8.97 -20.22 -15.10
CA LEU A 349 7.58 -19.77 -15.27
C LEU A 349 7.22 -18.66 -14.29
N VAL A 350 7.69 -18.73 -13.05
CA VAL A 350 7.48 -17.68 -12.04
C VAL A 350 8.22 -16.42 -12.43
N TYR A 351 9.44 -16.57 -12.97
CA TYR A 351 10.19 -15.42 -13.49
C TYR A 351 9.52 -14.78 -14.71
N ALA A 352 9.04 -15.58 -15.66
CA ALA A 352 8.28 -15.08 -16.80
C ALA A 352 7.00 -14.34 -16.36
N MET A 353 6.28 -14.88 -15.37
CA MET A 353 5.12 -14.23 -14.77
C MET A 353 5.50 -12.89 -14.12
N GLN A 354 6.60 -12.83 -13.38
CA GLN A 354 7.13 -11.59 -12.80
C GLN A 354 7.37 -10.53 -13.88
N ILE A 355 8.10 -10.87 -14.93
CA ILE A 355 8.42 -9.93 -16.02
C ILE A 355 7.14 -9.49 -16.75
N PHE A 356 6.26 -10.43 -17.08
CA PHE A 356 4.99 -10.08 -17.72
C PHE A 356 4.15 -9.12 -16.87
N CYS A 357 3.95 -9.44 -15.60
CA CYS A 357 3.07 -8.68 -14.71
C CYS A 357 3.64 -7.32 -14.32
N ASN A 358 4.95 -7.20 -14.10
CA ASN A 358 5.58 -5.98 -13.59
C ASN A 358 6.15 -5.08 -14.68
N VAL A 359 6.55 -5.65 -15.83
CA VAL A 359 7.19 -4.88 -16.91
C VAL A 359 6.24 -4.72 -18.10
N VAL A 360 5.66 -5.82 -18.60
CA VAL A 360 4.88 -5.78 -19.85
C VAL A 360 3.48 -5.23 -19.63
N ALA A 361 2.72 -5.79 -18.68
CA ALA A 361 1.32 -5.42 -18.46
C ALA A 361 1.11 -3.93 -18.10
N PRO A 362 1.94 -3.27 -17.28
CA PRO A 362 1.77 -1.87 -16.97
C PRO A 362 1.99 -0.92 -18.15
N GLN A 363 2.66 -1.36 -19.25
CA GLN A 363 2.89 -0.50 -20.40
C GLN A 363 1.58 -0.11 -21.13
N ILE A 364 0.50 -0.86 -20.93
CA ILE A 364 -0.81 -0.48 -21.48
C ILE A 364 -1.29 0.86 -20.89
N LEU A 365 -0.81 1.25 -19.72
CA LEU A 365 -1.19 2.50 -19.06
C LEU A 365 -0.60 3.75 -19.72
N TRP A 366 0.27 3.64 -20.72
CA TRP A 366 0.65 4.76 -21.58
C TRP A 366 -0.56 5.30 -22.35
N PHE A 367 -1.51 4.43 -22.70
CA PHE A 367 -2.67 4.82 -23.47
C PHE A 367 -3.77 5.41 -22.56
N PRO A 368 -4.21 6.65 -22.79
CA PRO A 368 -5.31 7.25 -22.01
C PRO A 368 -6.61 6.44 -22.05
N SER A 369 -6.89 5.77 -23.17
CA SER A 369 -8.05 4.87 -23.31
C SER A 369 -8.03 3.70 -22.31
N ALA A 370 -6.86 3.12 -22.05
CA ALA A 370 -6.70 2.05 -21.05
C ALA A 370 -6.88 2.58 -19.62
N ARG A 371 -6.35 3.77 -19.31
CA ARG A 371 -6.52 4.39 -17.99
C ARG A 371 -7.97 4.81 -17.69
N ARG A 372 -8.78 5.11 -18.72
CA ARG A 372 -10.23 5.39 -18.59
C ARG A 372 -11.05 4.11 -18.40
N ASN A 373 -10.54 2.98 -18.86
CA ASN A 373 -11.25 1.71 -18.71
C ASN A 373 -10.98 1.13 -17.32
N VAL A 374 -11.96 1.27 -16.43
CA VAL A 374 -11.89 0.82 -15.02
C VAL A 374 -11.59 -0.67 -14.91
N PHE A 375 -12.09 -1.50 -15.85
CA PHE A 375 -11.85 -2.94 -15.85
C PHE A 375 -10.38 -3.26 -16.24
N VAL A 376 -9.85 -2.60 -17.27
CA VAL A 376 -8.43 -2.75 -17.66
C VAL A 376 -7.51 -2.34 -16.51
N LEU A 377 -7.82 -1.20 -15.88
CA LEU A 377 -7.04 -0.70 -14.76
C LEU A 377 -7.08 -1.66 -13.56
N PHE A 378 -8.24 -2.24 -13.25
CA PHE A 378 -8.40 -3.25 -12.21
C PHE A 378 -7.59 -4.52 -12.50
N LEU A 379 -7.64 -5.00 -13.75
CA LEU A 379 -6.87 -6.18 -14.17
C LEU A 379 -5.36 -5.93 -14.07
N VAL A 380 -4.87 -4.78 -14.55
CA VAL A 380 -3.45 -4.40 -14.42
C VAL A 380 -3.04 -4.33 -12.96
N ALA A 381 -3.88 -3.77 -12.10
CA ALA A 381 -3.60 -3.69 -10.67
C ALA A 381 -3.46 -5.08 -10.00
N ILE A 382 -4.32 -6.03 -10.37
CA ILE A 382 -4.20 -7.43 -9.90
C ILE A 382 -2.91 -8.07 -10.43
N LEU A 383 -2.61 -7.92 -11.72
CA LEU A 383 -1.39 -8.47 -12.31
C LEU A 383 -0.14 -7.93 -11.61
N VAL A 384 -0.09 -6.63 -11.35
CA VAL A 384 1.01 -6.02 -10.60
C VAL A 384 1.18 -6.64 -9.21
N ASN A 385 0.09 -6.84 -8.46
CA ASN A 385 0.19 -7.47 -7.13
C ASN A 385 0.70 -8.91 -7.20
N ILE A 386 0.28 -9.68 -8.20
CA ILE A 386 0.80 -11.03 -8.46
C ILE A 386 2.27 -10.99 -8.83
N GLY A 387 2.64 -10.10 -9.76
CA GLY A 387 4.03 -9.95 -10.20
C GLY A 387 4.98 -9.51 -9.09
N MET A 388 4.53 -8.63 -8.19
CA MET A 388 5.31 -8.18 -7.05
C MET A 388 5.50 -9.28 -5.99
N TRP A 389 4.50 -10.16 -5.80
CA TRP A 389 4.70 -11.34 -4.98
C TRP A 389 5.71 -12.31 -5.62
N ALA A 390 5.57 -12.55 -6.93
CA ALA A 390 6.50 -13.41 -7.68
C ALA A 390 7.95 -12.87 -7.62
N GLU A 391 8.11 -11.55 -7.73
CA GLU A 391 9.40 -10.89 -7.56
C GLU A 391 10.03 -11.19 -6.20
N ARG A 392 9.27 -11.01 -5.10
CA ARG A 392 9.77 -11.30 -3.75
C ARG A 392 10.14 -12.78 -3.60
N PHE A 393 9.35 -13.66 -4.18
CA PHE A 393 9.68 -15.09 -4.21
C PHE A 393 10.97 -15.38 -5.01
N MET A 394 11.16 -14.73 -6.16
CA MET A 394 12.38 -14.90 -6.98
C MET A 394 13.63 -14.37 -6.26
N ILE A 395 13.52 -13.22 -5.58
CA ILE A 395 14.64 -12.65 -4.84
C ILE A 395 14.96 -13.52 -3.62
N ILE A 396 13.97 -14.00 -2.88
CA ILE A 396 14.16 -14.66 -1.59
C ILE A 396 14.40 -16.15 -1.79
N ALA A 397 13.33 -16.88 -2.08
CA ALA A 397 13.39 -18.34 -2.09
C ALA A 397 14.24 -18.89 -3.25
N VAL A 398 14.08 -18.38 -4.46
CA VAL A 398 14.79 -18.91 -5.63
C VAL A 398 16.29 -18.63 -5.58
N THR A 399 16.69 -17.46 -5.11
CA THR A 399 18.11 -17.14 -4.94
C THR A 399 18.78 -18.09 -3.95
N LEU A 400 18.12 -18.44 -2.85
CA LEU A 400 18.64 -19.39 -1.86
C LEU A 400 18.81 -20.83 -2.39
N THR A 401 18.13 -21.19 -3.47
CA THR A 401 18.27 -22.54 -4.06
C THR A 401 19.65 -22.80 -4.65
N ARG A 402 20.44 -21.76 -4.91
CA ARG A 402 21.73 -21.81 -5.60
C ARG A 402 22.71 -20.85 -4.95
N ASP A 403 23.43 -21.35 -3.94
CA ASP A 403 24.52 -20.63 -3.27
C ASP A 403 25.90 -20.93 -3.90
N PHE A 404 26.96 -20.58 -3.19
CA PHE A 404 28.35 -20.85 -3.61
C PHE A 404 28.73 -22.32 -3.62
N ILE A 405 27.95 -23.19 -2.95
CA ILE A 405 28.31 -24.60 -2.75
C ILE A 405 27.33 -25.49 -3.53
N PRO A 406 27.70 -25.98 -4.73
CA PRO A 406 26.79 -26.80 -5.55
C PRO A 406 26.24 -28.05 -4.87
N SER A 407 26.99 -28.64 -3.93
CA SER A 407 26.56 -29.81 -3.18
C SER A 407 25.42 -29.55 -2.19
N SER A 408 25.19 -28.27 -1.83
CA SER A 408 24.08 -27.87 -0.95
C SER A 408 22.80 -27.47 -1.72
N TRP A 409 22.88 -27.35 -3.05
CA TRP A 409 21.77 -26.87 -3.86
C TRP A 409 20.53 -27.76 -3.73
N ALA A 410 19.40 -27.15 -3.45
CA ALA A 410 18.10 -27.82 -3.39
C ALA A 410 17.00 -26.92 -3.90
N ASN A 411 15.92 -27.52 -4.42
CA ASN A 411 14.75 -26.80 -4.84
C ASN A 411 13.75 -26.68 -3.69
N TYR A 412 13.05 -25.55 -3.61
CA TYR A 412 11.94 -25.35 -2.70
C TYR A 412 10.64 -25.85 -3.34
N SER A 413 9.81 -26.50 -2.54
CA SER A 413 8.47 -26.94 -2.94
C SER A 413 7.48 -26.59 -1.82
N PRO A 414 6.51 -25.70 -2.05
CA PRO A 414 5.59 -25.28 -1.01
C PRO A 414 4.67 -26.43 -0.57
N THR A 415 4.41 -26.48 0.73
CA THR A 415 3.40 -27.36 1.29
C THR A 415 2.03 -26.69 1.29
N TRP A 416 0.98 -27.43 1.65
CA TRP A 416 -0.34 -26.84 1.83
C TRP A 416 -0.38 -25.80 2.98
N VAL A 417 0.51 -25.91 3.98
CA VAL A 417 0.65 -24.92 5.06
C VAL A 417 1.20 -23.60 4.54
N ASP A 418 2.18 -23.64 3.63
CA ASP A 418 2.72 -22.44 2.97
C ASP A 418 1.63 -21.71 2.18
N TRP A 419 0.81 -22.46 1.43
CA TRP A 419 -0.36 -21.90 0.74
C TRP A 419 -1.40 -21.34 1.71
N GLY A 420 -1.58 -22.00 2.86
CA GLY A 420 -2.43 -21.53 3.95
C GLY A 420 -1.94 -20.20 4.53
N LEU A 421 -0.63 -20.03 4.67
CA LEU A 421 -0.04 -18.76 5.10
C LEU A 421 -0.28 -17.66 4.06
N LEU A 422 -0.09 -17.93 2.78
CA LEU A 422 -0.29 -16.94 1.72
C LEU A 422 -1.77 -16.55 1.59
N PHE A 423 -2.62 -17.47 1.16
CA PHE A 423 -4.02 -17.15 0.87
C PHE A 423 -4.82 -16.84 2.12
N GLY A 424 -4.48 -17.48 3.24
CA GLY A 424 -5.12 -17.22 4.51
C GLY A 424 -4.83 -15.82 5.05
N SER A 425 -3.60 -15.31 4.90
CA SER A 425 -3.29 -13.91 5.25
C SER A 425 -4.03 -12.91 4.36
N MET A 426 -4.19 -13.21 3.06
CA MET A 426 -5.01 -12.38 2.15
C MET A 426 -6.48 -12.35 2.59
N CYS A 427 -7.04 -13.50 2.97
CA CYS A 427 -8.41 -13.57 3.49
C CYS A 427 -8.55 -12.81 4.82
N THR A 428 -7.59 -12.95 5.72
CA THR A 428 -7.58 -12.23 7.01
C THR A 428 -7.51 -10.72 6.81
N PHE A 429 -6.62 -10.26 5.94
CA PHE A 429 -6.58 -8.87 5.51
C PHE A 429 -7.92 -8.41 4.95
N GLY A 430 -8.55 -9.22 4.09
CA GLY A 430 -9.88 -8.94 3.52
C GLY A 430 -10.97 -8.84 4.58
N VAL A 431 -10.96 -9.70 5.61
CA VAL A 431 -11.87 -9.63 6.77
C VAL A 431 -11.69 -8.31 7.51
N LEU A 432 -10.46 -7.95 7.86
CA LEU A 432 -10.16 -6.68 8.56
C LEU A 432 -10.60 -5.48 7.72
N PHE A 433 -10.38 -5.52 6.42
CA PHE A 433 -10.76 -4.46 5.51
C PHE A 433 -12.29 -4.32 5.37
N LEU A 434 -13.02 -5.44 5.28
CA LEU A 434 -14.49 -5.43 5.27
C LEU A 434 -15.07 -4.91 6.58
N LEU A 435 -14.47 -5.26 7.72
CA LEU A 435 -14.88 -4.73 9.03
C LEU A 435 -14.63 -3.22 9.09
N PHE A 436 -13.47 -2.74 8.61
CA PHE A 436 -13.21 -1.30 8.49
C PHE A 436 -14.29 -0.59 7.68
N LEU A 437 -14.61 -1.07 6.48
CA LEU A 437 -15.64 -0.47 5.61
C LEU A 437 -17.04 -0.47 6.26
N ARG A 438 -17.29 -1.36 7.19
CA ARG A 438 -18.58 -1.48 7.90
C ARG A 438 -18.69 -0.58 9.12
N PHE A 439 -17.59 -0.40 9.85
CA PHE A 439 -17.63 0.27 11.16
C PHE A 439 -17.01 1.66 11.17
N LEU A 440 -16.20 2.00 10.16
CA LEU A 440 -15.48 3.28 10.08
C LEU A 440 -15.69 3.93 8.71
N PRO A 441 -15.62 5.28 8.64
CA PRO A 441 -15.80 5.98 7.37
C PRO A 441 -14.59 5.74 6.46
N ALA A 442 -14.84 5.14 5.31
CA ALA A 442 -13.79 4.81 4.33
C ALA A 442 -13.21 6.05 3.62
N ILE A 443 -13.96 7.13 3.58
CA ILE A 443 -13.58 8.42 2.99
C ILE A 443 -13.68 9.49 4.08
N PRO A 444 -12.66 10.37 4.24
CA PRO A 444 -12.68 11.41 5.27
C PRO A 444 -13.73 12.46 4.97
N ILE A 445 -14.76 12.53 5.82
CA ILE A 445 -15.92 13.41 5.65
C ILE A 445 -15.50 14.87 5.81
N SER A 446 -14.68 15.15 6.84
CA SER A 446 -14.23 16.50 7.16
C SER A 446 -13.37 17.10 6.05
N GLU A 447 -12.41 16.33 5.53
CA GLU A 447 -11.50 16.77 4.48
C GLU A 447 -12.24 16.96 3.13
N VAL A 448 -13.20 16.08 2.78
CA VAL A 448 -13.98 16.23 1.55
C VAL A 448 -14.91 17.46 1.63
N LYS A 449 -15.45 17.79 2.81
CA LYS A 449 -16.20 19.05 3.01
C LYS A 449 -15.31 20.28 2.85
N GLU A 450 -14.09 20.24 3.38
CA GLU A 450 -13.11 21.32 3.19
C GLU A 450 -12.78 21.49 1.70
N LEU A 451 -12.47 20.40 1.00
CA LEU A 451 -12.24 20.40 -0.45
C LEU A 451 -13.41 21.01 -1.24
N ARG A 452 -14.64 20.63 -0.91
CA ARG A 452 -15.83 21.21 -1.55
C ARG A 452 -15.87 22.74 -1.41
N ARG A 453 -15.66 23.25 -0.18
CA ARG A 453 -15.64 24.70 0.08
C ARG A 453 -14.53 25.41 -0.66
N GLU A 454 -13.33 24.83 -0.70
CA GLU A 454 -12.23 25.38 -1.49
C GLU A 454 -12.54 25.48 -2.98
N LEU A 455 -13.23 24.46 -3.55
CA LEU A 455 -13.65 24.47 -4.94
C LEU A 455 -14.72 25.55 -5.20
N GLU A 456 -15.67 25.74 -4.29
CA GLU A 456 -16.68 26.80 -4.38
C GLU A 456 -16.03 28.20 -4.34
N HIS A 457 -15.11 28.43 -3.42
CA HIS A 457 -14.37 29.69 -3.35
C HIS A 457 -13.56 29.95 -4.63
N ALA A 458 -12.88 28.95 -5.17
CA ALA A 458 -12.11 29.07 -6.40
C ALA A 458 -13.01 29.48 -7.59
N ASP A 459 -14.22 28.91 -7.70
CA ASP A 459 -15.15 29.26 -8.75
C ASP A 459 -15.69 30.68 -8.60
N HIS A 460 -16.03 31.10 -7.37
CA HIS A 460 -16.45 32.48 -7.12
C HIS A 460 -15.36 33.47 -7.54
N HIS A 461 -14.10 33.20 -7.18
CA HIS A 461 -12.98 34.05 -7.60
C HIS A 461 -12.81 34.06 -9.13
N ALA A 462 -12.93 32.91 -9.79
CA ALA A 462 -12.85 32.82 -11.25
C ALA A 462 -13.99 33.60 -11.94
N ALA A 463 -15.23 33.48 -11.43
CA ALA A 463 -16.37 34.21 -11.93
C ALA A 463 -16.20 35.73 -11.77
N HIS A 464 -15.74 36.20 -10.60
CA HIS A 464 -15.45 37.63 -10.37
C HIS A 464 -14.36 38.14 -11.28
N ALA A 465 -13.27 37.37 -11.48
CA ALA A 465 -12.20 37.75 -12.39
C ALA A 465 -12.67 37.82 -13.85
N ALA A 466 -13.51 36.91 -14.28
CA ALA A 466 -14.11 36.91 -15.62
C ALA A 466 -15.05 38.13 -15.82
N ALA A 467 -15.89 38.44 -14.83
CA ALA A 467 -16.77 39.61 -14.87
C ALA A 467 -15.95 40.91 -14.92
N ALA A 468 -14.89 41.04 -14.13
CA ALA A 468 -14.01 42.22 -14.14
C ALA A 468 -13.31 42.39 -15.49
N ARG A 469 -12.86 41.31 -16.15
CA ARG A 469 -12.31 41.35 -17.49
C ARG A 469 -13.33 41.81 -18.55
N ALA A 470 -14.53 41.25 -18.51
CA ALA A 470 -15.61 41.65 -19.42
C ALA A 470 -15.99 43.13 -19.28
N GLN A 471 -16.02 43.67 -18.06
CA GLN A 471 -16.23 45.08 -17.80
C GLN A 471 -15.08 45.98 -18.33
N ALA A 472 -13.83 45.53 -18.17
CA ALA A 472 -12.68 46.26 -18.68
C ALA A 472 -12.59 46.26 -20.21
N GLU A 473 -13.07 45.22 -20.87
CA GLU A 473 -13.17 45.12 -22.34
C GLU A 473 -14.35 45.92 -22.89
N GLY A 474 -15.51 45.87 -22.23
CA GLY A 474 -16.73 46.64 -22.62
C GLY A 474 -16.61 48.15 -22.38
N GLY A 475 -15.70 48.63 -21.51
CA GLY A 475 -15.44 50.05 -21.28
C GLY A 475 -14.41 50.68 -22.26
N ARG A 476 -13.89 49.91 -23.20
CA ARG A 476 -12.95 50.33 -24.25
C ARG A 476 -13.58 50.47 -25.65
N SER A 477 -14.85 50.14 -25.75
CA SER A 477 -15.69 50.40 -26.96
C SER A 477 -16.51 51.67 -26.77
#